data_dc38ce97bf72166daf893b9adb5f3942
#
_entry.id   dc38ce97bf72166daf893b9adb5f3942
#
_cell.length_a   1.000
_cell.length_b   1.000
_cell.length_c   1.000
_cell.angle_alpha   90.00
_cell.angle_beta   90.00
_cell.angle_gamma   90.00
#
_symmetry.space_group_name_H-M   'P 1'
#
loop_
_entity.id
_entity.type
_entity.pdbx_description
1 polymer ?
#
loop_
_entity_poly.entity_id
_entity_poly.type
_entity_poly.pdbx_seq_one_letter_code
_entity_poly.pdbx_strand_id
1 'polypeptide(L)'
;FRVVDGAQVPALETAIGAWQRALGVRMPATFNLVNDKRTAIAMAVEHLLAHAPAPRTEIPLAAGAPFGSLTVNTDTCTLCMACVGACPEGALADNPELPQLRFIESKCVQCGLCANTCPEHAIALEPRLLLTRDAKQLRVLNQAAVFNCIGCGKPLGTQKMVEGMIAKLTGHSMFASPVMLNRLRMCADCRVVDLIKSENSVDLLKGDRTP
;
A
#
# COMPACT_ATOMS: atom_id res chain seq x y z
N PHE A 1 21.11 -16.36 3.75
CA PHE A 1 22.24 -15.44 3.59
C PHE A 1 23.20 -15.62 4.76
N ARG A 2 24.48 -15.82 4.47
CA ARG A 2 25.53 -15.86 5.48
C ARG A 2 26.36 -14.58 5.32
N VAL A 3 26.35 -13.75 6.33
CA VAL A 3 27.25 -12.58 6.36
C VAL A 3 28.61 -13.11 6.76
N VAL A 4 29.62 -12.82 5.96
CA VAL A 4 31.02 -13.18 6.23
C VAL A 4 31.83 -11.90 6.37
N ASP A 5 32.74 -11.86 7.33
CA ASP A 5 33.73 -10.78 7.46
C ASP A 5 34.90 -10.99 6.50
N GLY A 6 35.76 -9.98 6.36
CA GLY A 6 36.90 -10.04 5.45
C GLY A 6 37.89 -11.19 5.72
N ALA A 7 37.97 -11.69 6.95
CA ALA A 7 38.83 -12.82 7.33
C ALA A 7 38.28 -14.16 6.83
N GLN A 8 36.97 -14.22 6.51
CA GLN A 8 36.29 -15.44 6.06
C GLN A 8 36.21 -15.56 4.52
N VAL A 9 36.69 -14.58 3.77
CA VAL A 9 36.65 -14.58 2.29
C VAL A 9 37.26 -15.82 1.66
N PRO A 10 38.46 -16.33 2.08
CA PRO A 10 39.02 -17.55 1.49
C PRO A 10 38.17 -18.79 1.73
N ALA A 11 37.50 -18.88 2.89
CA ALA A 11 36.56 -19.97 3.19
C ALA A 11 35.29 -19.88 2.34
N LEU A 12 34.81 -18.66 2.07
CA LEU A 12 33.68 -18.41 1.17
C LEU A 12 34.00 -18.79 -0.27
N GLU A 13 35.17 -18.41 -0.78
CA GLU A 13 35.65 -18.77 -2.13
C GLU A 13 35.76 -20.28 -2.31
N THR A 14 36.28 -20.99 -1.30
CA THR A 14 36.35 -22.44 -1.28
C THR A 14 34.94 -23.06 -1.30
N ALA A 15 34.02 -22.53 -0.51
CA ALA A 15 32.62 -22.99 -0.47
C ALA A 15 31.90 -22.75 -1.81
N ILE A 16 32.09 -21.59 -2.44
CA ILE A 16 31.54 -21.28 -3.76
C ILE A 16 32.09 -22.24 -4.81
N GLY A 17 33.40 -22.49 -4.83
CA GLY A 17 34.03 -23.43 -5.74
C GLY A 17 33.55 -24.90 -5.55
N ALA A 18 33.23 -25.28 -4.31
CA ALA A 18 32.63 -26.57 -4.02
C ALA A 18 31.18 -26.66 -4.53
N TRP A 19 30.41 -25.57 -4.38
CA TRP A 19 29.03 -25.50 -4.91
C TRP A 19 29.01 -25.54 -6.45
N GLN A 20 29.91 -24.84 -7.13
CA GLN A 20 30.00 -24.90 -8.60
C GLN A 20 30.28 -26.30 -9.13
N ARG A 21 31.04 -27.10 -8.38
CA ARG A 21 31.31 -28.52 -8.72
C ARG A 21 30.15 -29.44 -8.40
N ALA A 22 29.40 -29.17 -7.31
CA ALA A 22 28.26 -29.98 -6.89
C ALA A 22 27.00 -29.70 -7.70
N LEU A 23 26.81 -28.45 -8.10
CA LEU A 23 25.71 -28.01 -8.95
C LEU A 23 26.14 -28.18 -10.42
N GLY A 24 26.15 -29.39 -10.93
CA GLY A 24 26.27 -29.58 -12.39
C GLY A 24 25.15 -28.79 -13.07
N VAL A 25 25.49 -27.61 -13.63
CA VAL A 25 24.52 -26.76 -14.37
C VAL A 25 24.05 -27.56 -15.58
N ARG A 26 22.87 -28.16 -15.47
CA ARG A 26 22.30 -29.00 -16.51
C ARG A 26 21.87 -28.21 -17.74
N MET A 27 21.44 -26.96 -17.53
CA MET A 27 20.96 -26.07 -18.58
C MET A 27 21.42 -24.63 -18.30
N PRO A 28 22.37 -24.07 -19.06
CA PRO A 28 22.80 -22.68 -18.91
C PRO A 28 21.65 -21.75 -19.31
N ALA A 29 21.56 -20.60 -18.62
CA ALA A 29 20.64 -19.55 -19.01
C ALA A 29 21.11 -18.88 -20.32
N THR A 30 20.19 -18.64 -21.25
CA THR A 30 20.45 -18.05 -22.58
C THR A 30 19.85 -16.64 -22.74
N PHE A 31 19.29 -16.05 -21.67
CA PHE A 31 18.77 -14.69 -21.73
C PHE A 31 19.88 -13.65 -21.56
N ASN A 32 19.74 -12.50 -22.25
CA ASN A 32 20.61 -11.37 -22.06
C ASN A 32 20.31 -10.65 -20.74
N LEU A 33 21.35 -10.20 -20.04
CA LEU A 33 21.16 -9.36 -18.86
C LEU A 33 20.56 -8.02 -19.27
N VAL A 34 19.51 -7.63 -18.57
CA VAL A 34 18.89 -6.31 -18.67
C VAL A 34 19.48 -5.37 -17.62
N ASN A 35 19.50 -4.07 -17.90
CA ASN A 35 20.08 -3.09 -16.97
C ASN A 35 19.26 -2.94 -15.67
N ASP A 36 17.98 -3.33 -15.66
CA ASP A 36 17.17 -3.35 -14.46
C ASP A 36 17.46 -4.58 -13.59
N LYS A 37 18.04 -4.34 -12.42
CA LYS A 37 18.45 -5.38 -11.47
C LYS A 37 17.30 -6.29 -11.04
N ARG A 38 16.10 -5.74 -10.85
CA ARG A 38 14.96 -6.54 -10.38
C ARG A 38 14.44 -7.45 -11.48
N THR A 39 14.38 -6.97 -12.68
CA THR A 39 14.04 -7.78 -13.87
C THR A 39 15.07 -8.88 -14.11
N ALA A 40 16.36 -8.57 -13.99
CA ALA A 40 17.43 -9.57 -14.12
C ALA A 40 17.30 -10.69 -13.08
N ILE A 41 17.02 -10.34 -11.83
CA ILE A 41 16.78 -11.32 -10.74
C ILE A 41 15.52 -12.15 -11.06
N ALA A 42 14.43 -11.54 -11.51
CA ALA A 42 13.20 -12.24 -11.87
C ALA A 42 13.44 -13.27 -12.97
N MET A 43 14.16 -12.90 -14.03
CA MET A 43 14.53 -13.81 -15.13
C MET A 43 15.40 -14.97 -14.63
N ALA A 44 16.38 -14.72 -13.76
CA ALA A 44 17.22 -15.74 -13.16
C ALA A 44 16.41 -16.71 -12.29
N VAL A 45 15.51 -16.19 -11.46
CA VAL A 45 14.61 -17.00 -10.62
C VAL A 45 13.68 -17.88 -11.48
N GLU A 46 13.10 -17.33 -12.55
CA GLU A 46 12.24 -18.07 -13.47
C GLU A 46 13.00 -19.21 -14.15
N HIS A 47 14.24 -18.93 -14.60
CA HIS A 47 15.08 -19.97 -15.21
C HIS A 47 15.41 -21.08 -14.20
N LEU A 48 15.82 -20.73 -12.99
CA LEU A 48 16.12 -21.71 -11.92
C LEU A 48 14.89 -22.54 -11.55
N LEU A 49 13.73 -21.91 -11.48
CA LEU A 49 12.48 -22.60 -11.18
C LEU A 49 12.08 -23.59 -12.28
N ALA A 50 12.23 -23.18 -13.54
CA ALA A 50 11.90 -24.04 -14.71
C ALA A 50 12.77 -25.31 -14.77
N HIS A 51 13.98 -25.24 -14.22
CA HIS A 51 14.94 -26.36 -14.24
C HIS A 51 15.15 -27.01 -12.88
N ALA A 52 14.36 -26.60 -11.87
CA ALA A 52 14.44 -27.17 -10.52
C ALA A 52 13.90 -28.61 -10.52
N PRO A 53 14.59 -29.57 -9.87
CA PRO A 53 14.13 -30.95 -9.77
C PRO A 53 12.85 -31.09 -8.93
N ALA A 54 12.63 -30.17 -8.00
CA ALA A 54 11.44 -30.06 -7.16
C ALA A 54 11.02 -28.59 -7.09
N PRO A 55 10.19 -28.10 -8.03
CA PRO A 55 9.78 -26.70 -8.05
C PRO A 55 8.93 -26.39 -6.81
N ARG A 56 9.27 -25.29 -6.16
CA ARG A 56 8.49 -24.72 -5.04
C ARG A 56 7.60 -23.61 -5.55
N THR A 57 6.46 -23.42 -4.92
CA THR A 57 5.56 -22.30 -5.19
C THR A 57 5.91 -21.07 -4.38
N GLU A 58 6.50 -21.27 -3.21
CA GLU A 58 6.84 -20.22 -2.27
C GLU A 58 8.09 -20.58 -1.45
N ILE A 59 8.88 -19.58 -1.10
CA ILE A 59 10.02 -19.73 -0.18
C ILE A 59 9.86 -18.65 0.91
N PRO A 60 9.71 -19.03 2.19
CA PRO A 60 9.70 -18.08 3.30
C PRO A 60 11.07 -17.42 3.42
N LEU A 61 11.10 -16.14 3.69
CA LEU A 61 12.33 -15.35 3.81
C LEU A 61 12.45 -14.73 5.21
N ALA A 62 13.68 -14.43 5.60
CA ALA A 62 13.94 -13.71 6.84
C ALA A 62 13.47 -12.25 6.74
N ALA A 63 13.18 -11.64 7.90
CA ALA A 63 12.91 -10.21 7.98
C ALA A 63 14.05 -9.39 7.35
N GLY A 64 13.69 -8.34 6.60
CA GLY A 64 14.64 -7.52 5.85
C GLY A 64 15.00 -8.05 4.45
N ALA A 65 14.49 -9.20 4.04
CA ALA A 65 14.63 -9.66 2.65
C ALA A 65 13.84 -8.74 1.68
N PRO A 66 14.37 -8.46 0.47
CA PRO A 66 13.76 -7.49 -0.45
C PRO A 66 12.63 -8.09 -1.32
N PHE A 67 11.96 -9.11 -0.83
CA PHE A 67 10.83 -9.77 -1.48
C PHE A 67 9.77 -10.14 -0.45
N GLY A 68 8.52 -9.95 -0.78
CA GLY A 68 7.45 -10.37 0.09
C GLY A 68 6.09 -9.79 -0.27
N SER A 69 5.14 -10.23 0.50
CA SER A 69 3.76 -9.82 0.48
C SER A 69 3.46 -8.75 1.53
N LEU A 70 2.23 -8.32 1.52
CA LEU A 70 1.61 -7.50 2.54
C LEU A 70 0.31 -8.14 2.98
N THR A 71 0.02 -8.07 4.27
CA THR A 71 -1.32 -8.32 4.82
C THR A 71 -1.93 -7.01 5.27
N VAL A 72 -3.23 -6.86 5.07
CA VAL A 72 -3.99 -5.67 5.46
C VAL A 72 -5.12 -6.09 6.37
N ASN A 73 -5.14 -5.52 7.57
CA ASN A 73 -6.29 -5.66 8.46
C ASN A 73 -7.44 -4.81 7.90
N THR A 74 -8.43 -5.46 7.27
CA THR A 74 -9.57 -4.80 6.65
C THR A 74 -10.49 -4.11 7.66
N ASP A 75 -10.45 -4.55 8.94
CA ASP A 75 -11.28 -3.95 9.99
C ASP A 75 -10.75 -2.59 10.47
N THR A 76 -9.44 -2.39 10.43
CA THR A 76 -8.83 -1.11 10.81
C THR A 76 -8.55 -0.22 9.58
N CYS A 77 -8.30 -0.80 8.41
CA CYS A 77 -7.99 -0.06 7.19
C CYS A 77 -9.17 0.83 6.74
N THR A 78 -8.95 2.14 6.68
CA THR A 78 -9.93 3.15 6.24
C THR A 78 -9.91 3.42 4.74
N LEU A 79 -8.99 2.79 3.98
CA LEU A 79 -8.76 3.06 2.56
C LEU A 79 -8.39 4.54 2.29
N CYS A 80 -7.59 5.15 3.17
CA CYS A 80 -7.12 6.53 3.03
C CYS A 80 -6.03 6.72 1.95
N MET A 81 -5.51 5.65 1.38
CA MET A 81 -4.48 5.59 0.32
C MET A 81 -3.12 6.22 0.68
N ALA A 82 -2.85 6.56 1.93
CA ALA A 82 -1.54 7.07 2.37
C ALA A 82 -0.39 6.09 2.04
N CYS A 83 -0.64 4.79 2.14
CA CYS A 83 0.32 3.75 1.79
C CYS A 83 0.64 3.66 0.28
N VAL A 84 -0.29 4.06 -0.58
CA VAL A 84 -0.08 4.14 -2.04
C VAL A 84 0.91 5.26 -2.34
N GLY A 85 0.68 6.45 -1.80
CA GLY A 85 1.60 7.59 -1.97
C GLY A 85 2.98 7.37 -1.37
N ALA A 86 3.09 6.52 -0.34
CA ALA A 86 4.36 6.19 0.31
C ALA A 86 5.17 5.10 -0.41
N CYS A 87 4.59 4.40 -1.39
CA CYS A 87 5.25 3.26 -2.05
C CYS A 87 6.13 3.70 -3.22
N PRO A 88 7.48 3.70 -3.11
CA PRO A 88 8.37 4.17 -4.16
C PRO A 88 8.37 3.28 -5.40
N GLU A 89 8.08 1.98 -5.23
CA GLU A 89 8.10 0.99 -6.32
C GLU A 89 6.75 0.84 -7.02
N GLY A 90 5.72 1.58 -6.59
CA GLY A 90 4.37 1.44 -7.14
C GLY A 90 3.80 0.02 -7.00
N ALA A 91 4.20 -0.70 -5.93
CA ALA A 91 3.64 -2.01 -5.63
C ALA A 91 2.21 -1.92 -5.10
N LEU A 92 1.87 -0.83 -4.42
CA LEU A 92 0.52 -0.49 -3.99
C LEU A 92 -0.09 0.51 -4.98
N ALA A 93 -1.36 0.34 -5.28
CA ALA A 93 -2.13 1.21 -6.17
C ALA A 93 -3.56 1.38 -5.65
N ASP A 94 -4.13 2.53 -5.91
CA ASP A 94 -5.56 2.81 -5.77
C ASP A 94 -6.35 2.38 -7.01
N ASN A 95 -7.65 2.44 -6.92
CA ASN A 95 -8.55 2.33 -8.06
C ASN A 95 -9.28 3.68 -8.22
N PRO A 96 -9.21 4.35 -9.40
CA PRO A 96 -9.85 5.65 -9.60
C PRO A 96 -11.38 5.60 -9.55
N GLU A 97 -11.99 4.44 -9.77
CA GLU A 97 -13.44 4.29 -9.82
C GLU A 97 -14.04 3.78 -8.51
N LEU A 98 -13.27 3.04 -7.73
CA LEU A 98 -13.74 2.39 -6.49
C LEU A 98 -12.76 2.60 -5.35
N PRO A 99 -13.22 2.71 -4.10
CA PRO A 99 -12.37 2.68 -2.92
C PRO A 99 -11.74 1.30 -2.74
N GLN A 100 -10.58 1.09 -3.37
CA GLN A 100 -9.95 -0.21 -3.46
C GLN A 100 -8.43 -0.06 -3.37
N LEU A 101 -7.82 -0.75 -2.41
CA LEU A 101 -6.38 -0.88 -2.29
C LEU A 101 -5.92 -2.13 -3.03
N ARG A 102 -5.02 -1.95 -3.99
CA ARG A 102 -4.51 -3.02 -4.85
C ARG A 102 -3.01 -3.18 -4.69
N PHE A 103 -2.49 -4.37 -5.01
CA PHE A 103 -1.10 -4.72 -4.78
C PHE A 103 -0.55 -5.68 -5.83
N ILE A 104 0.72 -5.46 -6.22
CA ILE A 104 1.50 -6.36 -7.07
C ILE A 104 2.73 -6.80 -6.27
N GLU A 105 2.77 -8.06 -5.86
CA GLU A 105 3.81 -8.61 -4.98
C GLU A 105 5.21 -8.54 -5.61
N SER A 106 5.33 -8.81 -6.90
CA SER A 106 6.62 -8.77 -7.61
C SER A 106 7.32 -7.40 -7.60
N LYS A 107 6.59 -6.32 -7.36
CA LYS A 107 7.13 -4.97 -7.22
C LYS A 107 7.56 -4.63 -5.79
N CYS A 108 7.08 -5.36 -4.79
CA CYS A 108 7.33 -5.03 -3.39
C CYS A 108 8.78 -5.33 -2.99
N VAL A 109 9.45 -4.34 -2.41
CA VAL A 109 10.84 -4.46 -1.89
C VAL A 109 10.90 -4.57 -0.37
N GLN A 110 9.77 -4.76 0.30
CA GLN A 110 9.68 -4.94 1.76
C GLN A 110 10.32 -3.79 2.57
N CYS A 111 10.32 -2.57 2.06
CA CYS A 111 10.94 -1.40 2.71
C CYS A 111 10.21 -0.91 3.97
N GLY A 112 8.95 -1.32 4.18
CA GLY A 112 8.16 -0.95 5.36
C GLY A 112 7.54 0.45 5.34
N LEU A 113 7.79 1.29 4.34
CA LEU A 113 7.27 2.66 4.29
C LEU A 113 5.75 2.71 4.37
N CYS A 114 5.05 1.80 3.66
CA CYS A 114 3.59 1.73 3.70
C CYS A 114 3.04 1.38 5.09
N ALA A 115 3.71 0.51 5.84
CA ALA A 115 3.32 0.16 7.20
C ALA A 115 3.56 1.33 8.18
N ASN A 116 4.71 2.00 8.07
CA ASN A 116 5.07 3.14 8.91
C ASN A 116 4.21 4.38 8.64
N THR A 117 3.76 4.58 7.40
CA THR A 117 2.90 5.71 7.02
C THR A 117 1.43 5.46 7.34
N CYS A 118 1.02 4.22 7.60
CA CYS A 118 -0.37 3.88 7.85
C CYS A 118 -0.85 4.43 9.20
N PRO A 119 -1.80 5.41 9.23
CA PRO A 119 -2.27 6.00 10.48
C PRO A 119 -3.08 5.03 11.34
N GLU A 120 -3.60 3.97 10.73
CA GLU A 120 -4.41 2.94 11.39
C GLU A 120 -3.60 1.67 11.70
N HIS A 121 -2.29 1.65 11.43
CA HIS A 121 -1.40 0.50 11.62
C HIS A 121 -1.97 -0.81 11.06
N ALA A 122 -2.67 -0.70 9.92
CA ALA A 122 -3.39 -1.81 9.30
C ALA A 122 -2.54 -2.71 8.42
N ILE A 123 -1.26 -2.40 8.19
CA ILE A 123 -0.40 -3.11 7.23
C ILE A 123 0.71 -3.85 7.97
N ALA A 124 0.85 -5.14 7.66
CA ALA A 124 1.97 -5.95 8.09
C ALA A 124 2.77 -6.48 6.88
N LEU A 125 4.09 -6.58 7.04
CA LEU A 125 5.00 -7.14 6.06
C LEU A 125 5.06 -8.66 6.20
N GLU A 126 5.11 -9.36 5.07
CA GLU A 126 5.22 -10.81 5.00
C GLU A 126 6.40 -11.20 4.08
N PRO A 127 7.63 -11.31 4.62
CA PRO A 127 8.81 -11.65 3.83
C PRO A 127 8.71 -13.05 3.23
N ARG A 128 8.63 -13.13 1.91
CA ARG A 128 8.57 -14.38 1.15
C ARG A 128 8.97 -14.16 -0.30
N LEU A 129 9.33 -15.21 -1.00
CA LEU A 129 9.49 -15.21 -2.45
C LEU A 129 8.41 -16.10 -3.05
N LEU A 130 7.41 -15.48 -3.65
CA LEU A 130 6.33 -16.17 -4.36
C LEU A 130 6.80 -16.45 -5.79
N LEU A 131 6.84 -17.74 -6.14
CA LEU A 131 7.41 -18.25 -7.39
C LEU A 131 6.33 -18.53 -8.46
N THR A 132 5.07 -18.30 -8.14
CA THR A 132 3.95 -18.44 -9.08
C THR A 132 3.73 -17.16 -9.87
N ARG A 133 2.96 -17.25 -10.96
CA ARG A 133 2.55 -16.08 -11.77
C ARG A 133 1.73 -15.07 -10.97
N ASP A 134 1.13 -15.49 -9.87
CA ASP A 134 0.32 -14.64 -9.00
C ASP A 134 1.13 -13.48 -8.40
N ALA A 135 2.46 -13.66 -8.22
CA ALA A 135 3.33 -12.57 -7.80
C ALA A 135 3.27 -11.34 -8.72
N LYS A 136 3.00 -11.55 -10.02
CA LYS A 136 2.90 -10.49 -11.04
C LYS A 136 1.48 -9.99 -11.25
N GLN A 137 0.49 -10.65 -10.65
CA GLN A 137 -0.92 -10.27 -10.78
C GLN A 137 -1.27 -9.14 -9.82
N LEU A 138 -2.10 -8.21 -10.31
CA LEU A 138 -2.72 -7.21 -9.47
C LEU A 138 -3.81 -7.88 -8.61
N ARG A 139 -3.67 -7.82 -7.30
CA ARG A 139 -4.69 -8.34 -6.37
C ARG A 139 -5.27 -7.22 -5.51
N VAL A 140 -6.51 -7.37 -5.11
CA VAL A 140 -7.19 -6.47 -4.19
C VAL A 140 -6.85 -6.89 -2.77
N LEU A 141 -6.33 -5.96 -1.97
CA LEU A 141 -6.05 -6.17 -0.54
C LEU A 141 -7.22 -5.75 0.35
N ASN A 142 -7.92 -4.67 -0.04
CA ASN A 142 -9.10 -4.17 0.65
C ASN A 142 -9.97 -3.37 -0.32
N GLN A 143 -11.29 -3.42 -0.11
CA GLN A 143 -12.27 -2.61 -0.84
C GLN A 143 -13.46 -2.29 0.04
N ALA A 144 -14.14 -1.19 -0.26
CA ALA A 144 -15.35 -0.78 0.45
C ALA A 144 -16.36 -0.13 -0.51
N ALA A 145 -17.59 0.00 -0.06
CA ALA A 145 -18.59 0.79 -0.75
C ALA A 145 -18.22 2.28 -0.74
N VAL A 146 -18.58 2.96 -1.80
CA VAL A 146 -18.38 4.42 -1.94
C VAL A 146 -19.31 5.14 -0.98
N PHE A 147 -18.77 6.08 -0.21
CA PHE A 147 -19.56 7.07 0.51
C PHE A 147 -19.80 8.28 -0.39
N ASN A 148 -21.05 8.65 -0.57
CA ASN A 148 -21.42 9.77 -1.41
C ASN A 148 -21.66 11.04 -0.58
N CYS A 149 -21.30 12.18 -1.15
CA CYS A 149 -21.58 13.50 -0.58
C CYS A 149 -23.08 13.64 -0.30
N ILE A 150 -23.42 14.03 0.94
CA ILE A 150 -24.84 14.22 1.33
C ILE A 150 -25.53 15.41 0.63
N GLY A 151 -24.75 16.33 0.04
CA GLY A 151 -25.29 17.50 -0.66
C GLY A 151 -25.51 17.29 -2.16
N CYS A 152 -24.66 16.56 -2.85
CA CYS A 152 -24.73 16.43 -4.32
C CYS A 152 -24.57 15.00 -4.84
N GLY A 153 -24.37 13.98 -3.99
CA GLY A 153 -24.23 12.60 -4.39
C GLY A 153 -22.86 12.23 -5.02
N LYS A 154 -21.91 13.16 -5.18
CA LYS A 154 -20.58 12.84 -5.70
C LYS A 154 -19.83 11.86 -4.77
N PRO A 155 -19.03 10.93 -5.30
CA PRO A 155 -18.14 10.07 -4.49
C PRO A 155 -17.20 10.89 -3.61
N LEU A 156 -17.11 10.54 -2.32
CA LEU A 156 -16.31 11.26 -1.32
C LEU A 156 -15.23 10.40 -0.64
N GLY A 157 -15.33 9.10 -0.77
CA GLY A 157 -14.44 8.16 -0.10
C GLY A 157 -15.21 6.93 0.40
N THR A 158 -14.88 6.46 1.59
CA THR A 158 -15.60 5.35 2.24
C THR A 158 -16.33 5.80 3.47
N GLN A 159 -17.39 5.09 3.84
CA GLN A 159 -18.14 5.32 5.08
C GLN A 159 -17.20 5.35 6.29
N LYS A 160 -16.32 4.35 6.39
CA LYS A 160 -15.37 4.19 7.48
C LYS A 160 -14.37 5.36 7.58
N MET A 161 -13.90 5.86 6.45
CA MET A 161 -13.00 7.02 6.41
C MET A 161 -13.72 8.27 6.93
N VAL A 162 -14.94 8.52 6.46
CA VAL A 162 -15.72 9.70 6.87
C VAL A 162 -16.09 9.62 8.35
N GLU A 163 -16.57 8.47 8.83
CA GLU A 163 -16.92 8.26 10.24
C GLU A 163 -15.70 8.32 11.15
N GLY A 164 -14.58 7.73 10.75
CA GLY A 164 -13.31 7.82 11.48
C GLY A 164 -12.80 9.26 11.60
N MET A 165 -12.93 10.05 10.54
CA MET A 165 -12.60 11.49 10.57
C MET A 165 -13.54 12.25 11.52
N ILE A 166 -14.85 12.01 11.45
CA ILE A 166 -15.83 12.61 12.36
C ILE A 166 -15.51 12.26 13.82
N ALA A 167 -15.24 10.99 14.11
CA ALA A 167 -14.92 10.53 15.46
C ALA A 167 -13.66 11.22 16.02
N LYS A 168 -12.61 11.36 15.20
CA LYS A 168 -11.35 12.05 15.58
C LYS A 168 -11.54 13.56 15.83
N LEU A 169 -12.51 14.19 15.16
CA LEU A 169 -12.77 15.64 15.25
C LEU A 169 -13.88 15.97 16.26
N THR A 170 -14.65 14.99 16.71
CA THR A 170 -15.66 15.19 17.76
C THR A 170 -15.00 15.65 19.05
N GLY A 171 -15.46 16.76 19.60
CA GLY A 171 -14.88 17.40 20.79
C GLY A 171 -13.81 18.46 20.50
N HIS A 172 -13.35 18.59 19.27
CA HIS A 172 -12.47 19.70 18.89
C HIS A 172 -13.27 21.00 18.79
N SER A 173 -12.72 22.12 19.28
CA SER A 173 -13.40 23.43 19.36
C SER A 173 -13.99 23.92 18.03
N MET A 174 -13.33 23.66 16.91
CA MET A 174 -13.81 24.02 15.57
C MET A 174 -15.01 23.19 15.10
N PHE A 175 -15.28 22.03 15.72
CA PHE A 175 -16.34 21.09 15.37
C PHE A 175 -17.35 20.90 16.51
N ALA A 176 -17.51 21.94 17.36
CA ALA A 176 -18.38 21.89 18.52
C ALA A 176 -19.87 21.77 18.20
N SER A 177 -20.29 22.10 16.97
CA SER A 177 -21.70 21.99 16.57
C SER A 177 -21.94 20.78 15.65
N PRO A 178 -23.13 20.15 15.74
CA PRO A 178 -23.54 19.08 14.82
C PRO A 178 -23.50 19.50 13.34
N VAL A 179 -23.74 20.76 13.04
CA VAL A 179 -23.69 21.31 11.68
C VAL A 179 -22.27 21.23 11.12
N MET A 180 -21.26 21.59 11.92
CA MET A 180 -19.86 21.51 11.50
C MET A 180 -19.43 20.08 11.24
N LEU A 181 -19.83 19.12 12.08
CA LEU A 181 -19.57 17.69 11.86
C LEU A 181 -20.27 17.16 10.61
N ASN A 182 -21.49 17.65 10.33
CA ASN A 182 -22.23 17.23 9.14
C ASN A 182 -21.56 17.69 7.83
N ARG A 183 -20.87 18.83 7.86
CA ARG A 183 -20.07 19.33 6.73
C ARG A 183 -18.92 18.39 6.33
N LEU A 184 -18.43 17.57 7.25
CA LEU A 184 -17.41 16.55 6.95
C LEU A 184 -17.94 15.45 6.00
N ARG A 185 -19.26 15.32 5.89
CA ARG A 185 -19.95 14.40 4.97
C ARG A 185 -20.23 15.02 3.60
N MET A 186 -19.77 16.23 3.35
CA MET A 186 -19.95 16.96 2.09
C MET A 186 -18.64 17.06 1.33
N CYS A 187 -18.70 17.04 -0.01
CA CYS A 187 -17.55 17.39 -0.86
C CYS A 187 -17.15 18.87 -0.68
N ALA A 188 -15.97 19.25 -1.16
CA ALA A 188 -15.45 20.60 -1.01
C ALA A 188 -16.44 21.67 -1.52
N ASP A 189 -17.02 21.45 -2.71
CA ASP A 189 -17.97 22.39 -3.32
C ASP A 189 -19.22 22.57 -2.46
N CYS A 190 -19.83 21.47 -2.02
CA CYS A 190 -21.04 21.53 -1.20
C CYS A 190 -20.77 22.14 0.17
N ARG A 191 -19.58 21.93 0.73
CA ARG A 191 -19.17 22.50 2.01
C ARG A 191 -19.07 24.02 1.94
N VAL A 192 -18.49 24.55 0.86
CA VAL A 192 -18.40 26.00 0.62
C VAL A 192 -19.79 26.60 0.45
N VAL A 193 -20.66 25.98 -0.35
CA VAL A 193 -22.04 26.44 -0.55
C VAL A 193 -22.85 26.46 0.77
N ASP A 194 -22.68 25.42 1.60
CA ASP A 194 -23.35 25.33 2.90
C ASP A 194 -22.85 26.39 3.89
N LEU A 195 -21.52 26.65 3.89
CA LEU A 195 -20.93 27.76 4.67
C LEU A 195 -21.54 29.10 4.29
N ILE A 196 -21.54 29.47 3.01
CA ILE A 196 -22.09 30.73 2.53
C ILE A 196 -23.58 30.88 2.88
N LYS A 197 -24.36 29.81 2.73
CA LYS A 197 -25.77 29.81 3.10
C LYS A 197 -25.98 30.00 4.60
N SER A 198 -25.14 29.38 5.43
CA SER A 198 -25.24 29.53 6.89
C SER A 198 -24.80 30.89 7.41
N GLU A 199 -23.78 31.50 6.80
CA GLU A 199 -23.33 32.86 7.11
C GLU A 199 -24.36 33.92 6.66
N ASN A 200 -24.97 33.75 5.49
CA ASN A 200 -26.05 34.62 5.01
C ASN A 200 -27.37 34.45 5.78
N SER A 201 -27.54 33.35 6.52
CA SER A 201 -28.71 33.18 7.42
C SER A 201 -28.51 33.82 8.80
N VAL A 202 -27.29 34.26 9.13
CA VAL A 202 -26.96 34.99 10.32
C VAL A 202 -26.62 36.42 9.91
N ASP A 203 -27.58 37.36 10.08
CA ASP A 203 -27.39 38.81 10.12
C ASP A 203 -27.41 39.71 8.87
N LEU A 204 -28.15 39.38 7.84
CA LEU A 204 -28.60 40.47 6.95
C LEU A 204 -30.01 41.03 7.30
N LEU A 205 -30.70 40.48 8.28
CA LEU A 205 -32.06 40.89 8.68
C LEU A 205 -32.16 41.41 10.12
N LYS A 206 -31.08 41.51 10.87
CA LYS A 206 -31.03 42.22 12.15
C LYS A 206 -30.21 43.50 12.03
N GLY A 207 -30.58 44.32 11.08
CA GLY A 207 -30.31 45.73 11.13
C GLY A 207 -31.19 46.33 12.22
N ASP A 208 -30.68 46.36 13.42
CA ASP A 208 -31.29 47.11 14.52
C ASP A 208 -31.23 48.58 14.14
N ARG A 209 -32.33 49.06 13.55
CA ARG A 209 -32.61 50.51 13.47
C ARG A 209 -33.37 50.84 14.74
N THR A 210 -32.63 51.15 15.77
CA THR A 210 -33.19 51.94 16.86
C THR A 210 -32.96 53.42 16.59
N PRO A 211 -33.96 54.27 16.81
CA PRO A 211 -33.98 55.70 16.45
C PRO A 211 -33.06 56.57 17.31
#